data_490b4293f4a51c6e634c11176ca961bc
#
_entry.id   490b4293f4a51c6e634c11176ca961bc
#
_cell.length_a   1.000
_cell.length_b   1.000
_cell.length_c   1.000
_cell.angle_alpha   90.00
_cell.angle_beta   90.00
_cell.angle_gamma   90.00
#
_symmetry.space_group_name_H-M   'P 1'
#
loop_
_entity.id
_entity.type
_entity.pdbx_description
1 polymer ?
#
loop_
_entity_poly.entity_id
_entity_poly.type
_entity_poly.pdbx_seq_one_letter_code
_entity_poly.pdbx_strand_id
1 'polypeptide(L)'
;MRRTRGWTDNQYVYFVAQFSKPFQAIDFIQNKKMVSAGVKLIGTDLQACLSFDNSNGEPVIAKVGLSIVSEKNARENLETEVIGFDFDAVRSAARSAWEQALSAITVEGGNTDDLKNFYTAMYHSMVVPNVVSDVNGEYRRHNMEVGQLPKGKVQYSTFSLWDTFRAWIR
;
A
#
# COMPACT_ATOMS: atom_id res chain seq x y z
N MET A 1 -3.66 -10.01 9.21
CA MET A 1 -2.18 -10.17 9.19
C MET A 1 -1.80 -11.29 8.22
N ARG A 2 -0.79 -11.09 7.41
CA ARG A 2 -0.19 -12.12 6.54
C ARG A 2 1.29 -12.25 6.88
N ARG A 3 1.78 -13.49 6.99
CA ARG A 3 3.20 -13.81 7.11
C ARG A 3 3.68 -14.40 5.79
N THR A 4 4.75 -13.87 5.23
CA THR A 4 5.37 -14.39 4.00
C THR A 4 6.82 -14.77 4.26
N ARG A 5 7.37 -15.64 3.40
CA ARG A 5 8.79 -15.93 3.30
C ARG A 5 9.24 -15.55 1.89
N GLY A 6 10.42 -15.02 1.75
CA GLY A 6 10.98 -14.62 0.46
C GLY A 6 12.36 -14.04 0.69
N TRP A 7 12.58 -12.80 0.32
CA TRP A 7 13.83 -12.08 0.57
C TRP A 7 14.10 -11.83 2.07
N THR A 8 13.08 -12.00 2.92
CA THR A 8 13.21 -11.98 4.37
C THR A 8 12.58 -13.24 4.97
N ASP A 9 13.15 -13.76 6.04
CA ASP A 9 12.66 -14.97 6.71
C ASP A 9 11.29 -14.80 7.35
N ASN A 10 10.97 -13.58 7.77
CA ASN A 10 9.70 -13.23 8.38
C ASN A 10 9.24 -11.85 7.93
N GLN A 11 8.14 -11.81 7.21
CA GLN A 11 7.48 -10.56 6.85
C GLN A 11 6.04 -10.59 7.35
N TYR A 12 5.67 -9.61 8.16
CA TYR A 12 4.31 -9.41 8.63
C TYR A 12 3.70 -8.24 7.89
N VAL A 13 2.50 -8.43 7.38
CA VAL A 13 1.69 -7.35 6.80
C VAL A 13 0.34 -7.36 7.50
N TYR A 14 0.00 -6.24 8.07
CA TYR A 14 -1.30 -5.95 8.67
C TYR A 14 -2.09 -5.09 7.71
N PHE A 15 -3.39 -5.29 7.66
CA PHE A 15 -4.24 -4.45 6.84
C PHE A 15 -5.59 -4.22 7.50
N VAL A 16 -6.21 -3.11 7.17
CA VAL A 16 -7.58 -2.75 7.52
C VAL A 16 -8.29 -2.34 6.24
N ALA A 17 -9.45 -2.93 5.99
CA ALA A 17 -10.30 -2.55 4.87
C ALA A 17 -11.57 -1.86 5.39
N GLN A 18 -11.95 -0.76 4.76
CA GLN A 18 -13.23 -0.07 5.00
C GLN A 18 -13.98 0.06 3.67
N PHE A 19 -15.30 0.01 3.74
CA PHE A 19 -16.17 0.05 2.58
C PHE A 19 -17.15 1.22 2.69
N SER A 20 -17.53 1.79 1.56
CA SER A 20 -18.48 2.93 1.49
C SER A 20 -19.92 2.55 1.89
N LYS A 21 -20.22 1.25 1.87
CA LYS A 21 -21.53 0.71 2.29
C LYS A 21 -21.32 -0.43 3.29
N PRO A 22 -22.25 -0.66 4.23
CA PRO A 22 -22.19 -1.85 5.07
C PRO A 22 -22.40 -3.11 4.23
N PHE A 23 -21.67 -4.16 4.54
CA PHE A 23 -21.93 -5.49 3.97
C PHE A 23 -23.08 -6.18 4.70
N GLN A 24 -23.91 -6.93 3.95
CA GLN A 24 -25.06 -7.67 4.49
C GLN A 24 -24.65 -9.01 5.09
N ALA A 25 -23.64 -9.64 4.50
CA ALA A 25 -23.15 -10.93 4.95
C ALA A 25 -21.63 -11.03 4.74
N ILE A 26 -21.02 -11.88 5.55
CA ILE A 26 -19.63 -12.27 5.42
C ILE A 26 -19.52 -13.80 5.54
N ASP A 27 -18.96 -14.42 4.51
CA ASP A 27 -18.67 -15.85 4.48
C ASP A 27 -17.15 -16.06 4.58
N PHE A 28 -16.75 -17.02 5.37
CA PHE A 28 -15.36 -17.38 5.52
C PHE A 28 -15.06 -18.73 4.86
N ILE A 29 -13.95 -18.81 4.17
CA ILE A 29 -13.48 -20.00 3.49
C ILE A 29 -12.08 -20.32 3.98
N GLN A 30 -11.85 -21.56 4.37
CA GLN A 30 -10.54 -22.08 4.72
C GLN A 30 -10.29 -23.39 3.95
N ASN A 31 -9.14 -23.47 3.28
CA ASN A 31 -8.77 -24.66 2.47
C ASN A 31 -9.90 -25.06 1.50
N LYS A 32 -10.48 -24.06 0.82
CA LYS A 32 -11.60 -24.23 -0.16
C LYS A 32 -12.92 -24.76 0.45
N LYS A 33 -13.10 -24.71 1.75
CA LYS A 33 -14.34 -25.11 2.44
C LYS A 33 -14.89 -23.95 3.23
N MET A 34 -16.22 -23.80 3.21
CA MET A 34 -16.93 -22.87 4.07
C MET A 34 -16.69 -23.22 5.54
N VAL A 35 -16.40 -22.23 6.34
CA VAL A 35 -16.21 -22.38 7.79
C VAL A 35 -17.05 -21.35 8.53
N SER A 36 -17.64 -21.76 9.62
CA SER A 36 -18.27 -20.81 10.55
C SER A 36 -17.16 -20.14 11.33
N ALA A 37 -16.99 -18.84 11.14
CA ALA A 37 -16.05 -18.05 11.92
C ALA A 37 -16.81 -17.09 12.81
N GLY A 38 -16.32 -16.99 14.05
CA GLY A 38 -16.72 -15.91 14.94
C GLY A 38 -15.96 -14.62 14.57
N VAL A 39 -15.54 -13.87 15.59
CA VAL A 39 -14.84 -12.58 15.41
C VAL A 39 -13.41 -12.76 14.86
N LYS A 40 -12.84 -13.97 14.92
CA LYS A 40 -11.43 -14.22 14.57
C LYS A 40 -11.26 -15.59 13.89
N LEU A 41 -10.57 -15.60 12.77
CA LEU A 41 -10.15 -16.82 12.06
C LEU A 41 -8.64 -16.82 11.91
N ILE A 42 -7.99 -17.97 12.22
CA ILE A 42 -6.55 -18.16 12.11
C ILE A 42 -6.30 -19.43 11.30
N GLY A 43 -5.40 -19.36 10.34
CA GLY A 43 -5.02 -20.53 9.54
C GLY A 43 -4.30 -20.13 8.27
N THR A 44 -4.22 -21.09 7.36
CA THR A 44 -3.68 -20.92 6.01
C THR A 44 -4.82 -20.98 4.99
N ASP A 45 -4.61 -20.40 3.81
CA ASP A 45 -5.59 -20.36 2.71
C ASP A 45 -6.96 -19.83 3.17
N LEU A 46 -6.92 -18.67 3.84
CA LEU A 46 -8.09 -17.98 4.34
C LEU A 46 -8.63 -17.00 3.31
N GLN A 47 -9.95 -17.03 3.11
CA GLN A 47 -10.66 -16.07 2.27
C GLN A 47 -11.88 -15.56 3.04
N ALA A 48 -12.27 -14.33 2.75
CA ALA A 48 -13.51 -13.73 3.22
C ALA A 48 -14.28 -13.20 2.02
N CYS A 49 -15.54 -13.60 1.87
CA CYS A 49 -16.45 -13.11 0.85
C CYS A 49 -17.46 -12.17 1.51
N LEU A 50 -17.50 -10.94 1.03
CA LEU A 50 -18.40 -9.91 1.55
C LEU A 50 -19.52 -9.68 0.54
N SER A 51 -20.76 -9.74 0.99
CA SER A 51 -21.94 -9.48 0.17
C SER A 51 -22.50 -8.11 0.48
N PHE A 52 -22.76 -7.32 -0.55
CA PHE A 52 -23.31 -5.97 -0.44
C PHE A 52 -24.66 -5.87 -1.16
N ASP A 53 -25.54 -5.05 -0.63
CA ASP A 53 -26.72 -4.63 -1.37
C ASP A 53 -26.31 -3.61 -2.44
N ASN A 54 -26.56 -3.95 -3.69
CA ASN A 54 -26.33 -3.07 -4.83
C ASN A 54 -27.59 -2.86 -5.68
N SER A 55 -28.76 -2.94 -5.05
CA SER A 55 -30.07 -2.76 -5.71
C SER A 55 -30.23 -1.38 -6.34
N ASN A 56 -29.55 -0.37 -5.82
CA ASN A 56 -29.53 0.99 -6.35
C ASN A 56 -28.48 1.23 -7.46
N GLY A 57 -27.67 0.22 -7.82
CA GLY A 57 -26.64 0.32 -8.84
C GLY A 57 -25.42 1.19 -8.48
N GLU A 58 -25.36 1.74 -7.27
CA GLU A 58 -24.21 2.55 -6.84
C GLU A 58 -22.98 1.70 -6.51
N PRO A 59 -21.79 2.09 -6.96
CA PRO A 59 -20.57 1.33 -6.72
C PRO A 59 -20.23 1.25 -5.22
N VAL A 60 -19.67 0.13 -4.82
CA VAL A 60 -19.06 -0.03 -3.50
C VAL A 60 -17.59 0.36 -3.60
N ILE A 61 -17.21 1.39 -2.87
CA ILE A 61 -15.81 1.84 -2.80
C ILE A 61 -15.16 1.17 -1.60
N ALA A 62 -13.99 0.56 -1.82
CA ALA A 62 -13.15 0.00 -0.78
C ALA A 62 -11.88 0.82 -0.63
N LYS A 63 -11.46 1.07 0.61
CA LYS A 63 -10.15 1.63 0.93
C LYS A 63 -9.41 0.70 1.90
N VAL A 64 -8.10 0.57 1.71
CA VAL A 64 -7.27 -0.37 2.46
C VAL A 64 -6.04 0.35 3.00
N GLY A 65 -5.86 0.29 4.31
CA GLY A 65 -4.64 0.71 4.99
C GLY A 65 -3.72 -0.47 5.26
N LEU A 66 -2.44 -0.26 5.14
CA LEU A 66 -1.40 -1.27 5.37
C LEU A 66 -0.44 -0.80 6.47
N SER A 67 0.14 -1.75 7.20
CA SER A 67 1.28 -1.54 8.10
C SER A 67 2.09 -2.82 8.22
N ILE A 68 3.39 -2.68 8.44
CA ILE A 68 4.27 -3.79 8.79
C ILE A 68 4.45 -3.92 10.31
N VAL A 69 3.83 -3.04 11.09
CA VAL A 69 3.96 -2.97 12.56
C VAL A 69 2.75 -3.60 13.24
N SER A 70 1.54 -3.07 12.99
CA SER A 70 0.32 -3.54 13.67
C SER A 70 -0.96 -3.22 12.88
N GLU A 71 -2.06 -3.89 13.24
CA GLU A 71 -3.39 -3.59 12.73
C GLU A 71 -3.87 -2.18 13.14
N LYS A 72 -3.51 -1.75 14.35
CA LYS A 72 -3.79 -0.40 14.84
C LYS A 72 -3.14 0.64 13.92
N ASN A 73 -1.88 0.44 13.57
CA ASN A 73 -1.15 1.34 12.67
C ASN A 73 -1.72 1.32 11.26
N ALA A 74 -2.12 0.15 10.75
CA ALA A 74 -2.78 0.06 9.45
C ALA A 74 -4.08 0.89 9.40
N ARG A 75 -4.82 0.92 10.50
CA ARG A 75 -6.02 1.76 10.66
C ARG A 75 -5.66 3.24 10.69
N GLU A 76 -4.67 3.61 11.50
CA GLU A 76 -4.21 4.99 11.65
C GLU A 76 -3.68 5.55 10.32
N ASN A 77 -2.90 4.75 9.58
CA ASN A 77 -2.46 5.11 8.22
C ASN A 77 -3.66 5.37 7.31
N LEU A 78 -4.63 4.45 7.27
CA LEU A 78 -5.81 4.58 6.43
C LEU A 78 -6.63 5.83 6.74
N GLU A 79 -6.87 6.10 8.02
CA GLU A 79 -7.69 7.23 8.48
C GLU A 79 -6.98 8.58 8.28
N THR A 80 -5.66 8.58 8.29
CA THR A 80 -4.84 9.77 8.07
C THR A 80 -4.67 10.09 6.58
N GLU A 81 -4.40 9.07 5.76
CA GLU A 81 -4.03 9.26 4.36
C GLU A 81 -5.24 9.32 3.41
N VAL A 82 -6.34 8.63 3.75
CA VAL A 82 -7.53 8.55 2.89
C VAL A 82 -8.79 8.90 3.65
N ILE A 83 -9.12 10.18 3.65
CA ILE A 83 -10.34 10.70 4.29
C ILE A 83 -11.54 10.47 3.37
N GLY A 84 -12.60 9.85 3.93
CA GLY A 84 -13.83 9.58 3.16
C GLY A 84 -13.67 8.49 2.11
N PHE A 85 -14.55 8.53 1.09
CA PHE A 85 -14.65 7.55 0.00
C PHE A 85 -14.72 8.22 -1.38
N ASP A 86 -14.10 9.39 -1.54
CA ASP A 86 -14.02 10.07 -2.83
C ASP A 86 -12.83 9.51 -3.65
N PHE A 87 -13.14 8.54 -4.52
CA PHE A 87 -12.15 7.90 -5.38
C PHE A 87 -11.50 8.90 -6.36
N ASP A 88 -12.27 9.81 -6.92
CA ASP A 88 -11.77 10.74 -7.93
C ASP A 88 -10.87 11.81 -7.31
N ALA A 89 -11.16 12.24 -6.09
CA ALA A 89 -10.28 13.14 -5.34
C ALA A 89 -8.93 12.47 -5.04
N VAL A 90 -8.92 11.21 -4.58
CA VAL A 90 -7.69 10.45 -4.34
C VAL A 90 -6.89 10.25 -5.63
N ARG A 91 -7.55 9.89 -6.72
CA ARG A 91 -6.94 9.73 -8.04
C ARG A 91 -6.30 11.04 -8.53
N SER A 92 -7.00 12.15 -8.39
CA SER A 92 -6.50 13.48 -8.78
C SER A 92 -5.30 13.90 -7.93
N ALA A 93 -5.34 13.67 -6.63
CA ALA A 93 -4.23 13.98 -5.73
C ALA A 93 -2.98 13.15 -6.07
N ALA A 94 -3.14 11.85 -6.31
CA ALA A 94 -2.05 10.96 -6.73
C ALA A 94 -1.45 11.40 -8.08
N ARG A 95 -2.29 11.76 -9.05
CA ARG A 95 -1.85 12.28 -10.35
C ARG A 95 -1.04 13.56 -10.17
N SER A 96 -1.53 14.53 -9.41
CA SER A 96 -0.82 15.79 -9.17
C SER A 96 0.52 15.58 -8.48
N ALA A 97 0.61 14.66 -7.51
CA ALA A 97 1.86 14.31 -6.85
C ALA A 97 2.90 13.73 -7.85
N TRP A 98 2.47 12.84 -8.74
CA TRP A 98 3.34 12.30 -9.78
C TRP A 98 3.73 13.35 -10.82
N GLU A 99 2.81 14.20 -11.27
CA GLU A 99 3.12 15.31 -12.19
C GLU A 99 4.17 16.25 -11.59
N GLN A 100 4.04 16.59 -10.31
CA GLN A 100 5.03 17.38 -9.59
C GLN A 100 6.41 16.69 -9.53
N ALA A 101 6.45 15.39 -9.20
CA ALA A 101 7.71 14.67 -9.13
C ALA A 101 8.39 14.54 -10.50
N LEU A 102 7.62 14.23 -11.54
CA LEU A 102 8.14 14.07 -12.90
C LEU A 102 8.53 15.41 -13.55
N SER A 103 7.97 16.53 -13.11
CA SER A 103 8.33 17.88 -13.59
C SER A 103 9.72 18.35 -13.16
N ALA A 104 10.43 17.58 -12.32
CA ALA A 104 11.82 17.88 -11.96
C ALA A 104 12.76 17.92 -13.18
N ILE A 105 12.42 17.21 -14.26
CA ILE A 105 13.12 17.28 -15.55
C ILE A 105 12.09 17.48 -16.64
N THR A 106 12.21 18.58 -17.37
CA THR A 106 11.40 18.86 -18.55
C THR A 106 12.21 18.58 -19.80
N VAL A 107 11.66 17.79 -20.73
CA VAL A 107 12.31 17.40 -21.98
C VAL A 107 11.47 17.91 -23.14
N GLU A 108 12.15 18.51 -24.12
CA GLU A 108 11.55 18.97 -25.36
C GLU A 108 12.18 18.28 -26.55
N GLY A 109 11.42 18.11 -27.64
CA GLY A 109 11.86 17.45 -28.86
C GLY A 109 11.56 15.96 -28.90
N GLY A 110 12.03 15.27 -29.93
CA GLY A 110 11.72 13.87 -30.19
C GLY A 110 10.28 13.65 -30.64
N ASN A 111 9.88 12.39 -30.71
CA ASN A 111 8.50 11.99 -30.97
C ASN A 111 7.77 11.65 -29.66
N THR A 112 6.47 11.42 -29.76
CA THR A 112 5.60 11.10 -28.59
C THR A 112 6.07 9.84 -27.86
N ASP A 113 6.58 8.86 -28.56
CA ASP A 113 7.01 7.59 -27.95
C ASP A 113 8.34 7.75 -27.20
N ASP A 114 9.25 8.59 -27.71
CA ASP A 114 10.47 8.94 -26.98
C ASP A 114 10.14 9.66 -25.67
N LEU A 115 9.19 10.59 -25.67
CA LEU A 115 8.73 11.28 -24.45
C LEU A 115 8.08 10.31 -23.46
N LYS A 116 7.23 9.40 -23.94
CA LYS A 116 6.65 8.37 -23.08
C LYS A 116 7.73 7.47 -22.46
N ASN A 117 8.69 7.02 -23.25
CA ASN A 117 9.78 6.19 -22.79
C ASN A 117 10.62 6.91 -21.72
N PHE A 118 10.94 8.19 -21.95
CA PHE A 118 11.68 9.00 -20.99
C PHE A 118 10.96 9.12 -19.65
N TYR A 119 9.70 9.57 -19.65
CA TYR A 119 8.95 9.74 -18.41
C TYR A 119 8.57 8.42 -17.74
N THR A 120 8.41 7.34 -18.51
CA THR A 120 8.23 5.99 -17.96
C THR A 120 9.50 5.52 -17.23
N ALA A 121 10.67 5.74 -17.82
CA ALA A 121 11.95 5.40 -17.18
C ALA A 121 12.17 6.24 -15.91
N MET A 122 11.86 7.54 -15.97
CA MET A 122 11.92 8.43 -14.81
C MET A 122 10.96 7.99 -13.69
N TYR A 123 9.72 7.63 -14.02
CA TYR A 123 8.76 7.05 -13.08
C TYR A 123 9.32 5.79 -12.42
N HIS A 124 9.85 4.84 -13.20
CA HIS A 124 10.41 3.61 -12.66
C HIS A 124 11.59 3.87 -11.72
N SER A 125 12.41 4.89 -11.96
CA SER A 125 13.51 5.26 -11.06
C SER A 125 13.04 5.80 -9.70
N MET A 126 11.79 6.25 -9.61
CA MET A 126 11.19 6.83 -8.39
C MET A 126 10.30 5.83 -7.63
N VAL A 127 10.02 4.63 -8.17
CA VAL A 127 9.15 3.65 -7.53
C VAL A 127 9.77 3.06 -6.25
N VAL A 128 11.09 2.97 -6.20
CA VAL A 128 11.85 2.48 -5.04
C VAL A 128 12.90 3.53 -4.67
N PRO A 129 13.14 3.82 -3.38
CA PRO A 129 12.67 3.12 -2.18
C PRO A 129 11.25 3.52 -1.77
N ASN A 130 10.50 2.57 -1.21
CA ASN A 130 9.18 2.85 -0.66
C ASN A 130 9.28 3.33 0.79
N VAL A 131 8.35 4.18 1.24
CA VAL A 131 8.18 4.49 2.65
C VAL A 131 7.66 3.24 3.36
N VAL A 132 8.32 2.84 4.44
CA VAL A 132 8.01 1.65 5.25
C VAL A 132 7.70 1.98 6.70
N SER A 133 7.76 3.25 7.09
CA SER A 133 7.26 3.71 8.38
C SER A 133 5.80 4.10 8.31
N ASP A 134 5.09 3.89 9.40
CA ASP A 134 3.71 4.31 9.58
C ASP A 134 3.62 5.82 9.84
N VAL A 135 2.42 6.41 9.73
CA VAL A 135 2.19 7.86 9.91
C VAL A 135 2.56 8.37 11.31
N ASN A 136 2.54 7.48 12.31
CA ASN A 136 2.98 7.78 13.68
C ASN A 136 4.50 7.68 13.86
N GLY A 137 5.24 7.32 12.80
CA GLY A 137 6.70 7.16 12.80
C GLY A 137 7.20 5.80 13.30
N GLU A 138 6.32 4.86 13.62
CA GLU A 138 6.73 3.49 13.93
C GLU A 138 7.16 2.74 12.66
N TYR A 139 8.15 1.87 12.79
CA TYR A 139 8.63 1.01 11.71
C TYR A 139 9.21 -0.29 12.26
N ARG A 140 9.31 -1.32 11.43
CA ARG A 140 9.89 -2.61 11.82
C ARG A 140 11.36 -2.67 11.41
N ARG A 141 12.22 -2.95 12.40
CA ARG A 141 13.66 -3.16 12.21
C ARG A 141 13.96 -4.55 11.64
N HIS A 142 15.18 -4.77 11.18
CA HIS A 142 15.63 -6.08 10.68
C HIS A 142 15.55 -7.20 11.74
N ASN A 143 15.77 -6.87 13.01
CA ASN A 143 15.63 -7.80 14.13
C ASN A 143 14.16 -8.03 14.57
N MET A 144 13.21 -7.53 13.78
CA MET A 144 11.77 -7.61 14.01
C MET A 144 11.23 -6.77 15.18
N GLU A 145 12.06 -5.99 15.85
CA GLU A 145 11.61 -5.01 16.84
C GLU A 145 10.93 -3.82 16.18
N VAL A 146 10.03 -3.18 16.92
CA VAL A 146 9.43 -1.91 16.51
C VAL A 146 10.35 -0.77 16.91
N GLY A 147 10.71 0.06 15.94
CA GLY A 147 11.45 1.30 16.15
C GLY A 147 10.52 2.50 16.06
N GLN A 148 10.96 3.62 16.62
CA GLN A 148 10.28 4.90 16.55
C GLN A 148 11.19 5.94 15.91
N LEU A 149 10.69 6.66 14.92
CA LEU A 149 11.40 7.77 14.29
C LEU A 149 11.11 9.10 15.00
N PRO A 150 12.05 10.04 14.96
CA PRO A 150 11.76 11.43 15.34
C PRO A 150 10.63 12.01 14.48
N LYS A 151 9.88 12.97 15.05
CA LYS A 151 8.77 13.62 14.36
C LYS A 151 9.21 14.21 13.00
N GLY A 152 8.44 13.90 11.96
CA GLY A 152 8.67 14.40 10.60
C GLY A 152 9.77 13.65 9.83
N LYS A 153 10.27 12.54 10.37
CA LYS A 153 11.16 11.62 9.65
C LYS A 153 10.39 10.40 9.15
N VAL A 154 10.84 9.86 8.02
CA VAL A 154 10.30 8.63 7.43
C VAL A 154 11.41 7.60 7.23
N GLN A 155 11.07 6.33 7.36
CA GLN A 155 11.96 5.22 7.04
C GLN A 155 11.65 4.73 5.64
N TYR A 156 12.67 4.64 4.81
CA TYR A 156 12.56 4.06 3.48
C TYR A 156 13.02 2.60 3.48
N SER A 157 12.52 1.83 2.51
CA SER A 157 13.00 0.49 2.21
C SER A 157 14.46 0.51 1.70
N THR A 158 15.10 -0.64 1.69
CA THR A 158 16.44 -0.78 1.10
C THR A 158 16.37 -0.82 -0.42
N PHE A 159 17.42 -0.35 -1.07
CA PHE A 159 17.66 -0.57 -2.49
C PHE A 159 18.35 -1.91 -2.75
N SER A 160 18.10 -2.49 -3.92
CA SER A 160 19.00 -3.46 -4.49
C SER A 160 20.28 -2.78 -4.95
N LEU A 161 21.45 -3.32 -4.59
CA LEU A 161 22.74 -2.77 -5.03
C LEU A 161 22.94 -2.82 -6.56
N TRP A 162 22.22 -3.70 -7.24
CA TRP A 162 22.22 -3.79 -8.70
C TRP A 162 21.71 -2.52 -9.36
N ASP A 163 20.66 -1.92 -8.79
CA ASP A 163 20.01 -0.75 -9.35
C ASP A 163 20.81 0.53 -9.09
N THR A 164 21.73 0.51 -8.15
CA THR A 164 22.51 1.69 -7.70
C THR A 164 23.92 1.77 -8.30
N PHE A 165 24.31 0.79 -9.11
CA PHE A 165 25.69 0.57 -9.55
C PHE A 165 26.34 1.75 -10.28
N ARG A 166 25.64 2.58 -11.03
CA ARG A 166 26.26 3.62 -11.87
C ARG A 166 26.10 5.06 -11.40
N ALA A 167 25.15 5.38 -10.59
CA ALA A 167 24.78 6.77 -10.31
C ALA A 167 24.58 7.14 -8.84
N TRP A 168 24.52 6.16 -7.94
CA TRP A 168 24.16 6.38 -6.55
C TRP A 168 25.33 6.46 -5.57
N ILE A 169 26.51 6.03 -6.00
CA ILE A 169 27.74 6.05 -5.18
C ILE A 169 28.57 7.28 -5.57
N ARG A 170 28.18 8.40 -5.02
CA ARG A 170 29.04 9.59 -4.90
C ARG A 170 28.88 10.20 -3.52
#